data_745ff43a745c92aad6f1f260b9484f03
#
_entry.id   745ff43a745c92aad6f1f260b9484f03
#
_cell.length_a   1.000
_cell.length_b   1.000
_cell.length_c   1.000
_cell.angle_alpha   90.00
_cell.angle_beta   90.00
_cell.angle_gamma   90.00
#
_symmetry.space_group_name_H-M   'P 1'
#
loop_
_entity.id
_entity.type
_entity.pdbx_description
1 polymer ?
#
loop_
_entity_poly.entity_id
_entity_poly.type
_entity_poly.pdbx_seq_one_letter_code
_entity_poly.pdbx_strand_id
1 'polypeptide(L)'
;MDMTQLSITTDYVSSTGSPEQPVRLIGEAGFTHLHWCHHFTGDFAYMPCEIDAIRRLMAANNVKLLDVHGSSGEEKCWWSFDETQRLAGVELVKNRCLMLKELGGPGHVIMHIPACTVTRSDEDNDRQRKHFAQVLKSLDELVPWLEKEGVRIALENTFNDTWETIEAALLRYPASVVNFCYDSGHGNVLAGSDEKQLPLLKKNRNRLGALHLNDNDGVHDLHQPPFMGTVDWQALADIIKDSSYRGPLSYEITMRTTPFTFIDPETQKPGPQPEANQKAYLADAHERCERFAKMVGEL
;
A
#
# COMPACT_ATOMS: atom_id res chain seq x y z
N MET A 1 -14.02 -24.00 9.27
CA MET A 1 -13.84 -22.58 9.62
C MET A 1 -13.15 -21.93 8.44
N ASP A 2 -13.79 -20.99 7.78
CA ASP A 2 -13.08 -20.19 6.79
C ASP A 2 -11.94 -19.45 7.49
N MET A 3 -10.73 -19.58 6.95
CA MET A 3 -9.57 -18.91 7.51
C MET A 3 -9.73 -17.40 7.24
N THR A 4 -9.48 -16.59 8.25
CA THR A 4 -9.45 -15.13 8.09
C THR A 4 -8.47 -14.78 6.96
N GLN A 5 -8.92 -14.02 5.97
CA GLN A 5 -8.08 -13.65 4.84
C GLN A 5 -7.21 -12.45 5.20
N LEU A 6 -5.92 -12.72 5.39
CA LEU A 6 -4.92 -11.71 5.74
C LEU A 6 -3.91 -11.55 4.60
N SER A 7 -3.65 -10.30 4.22
CA SER A 7 -2.60 -9.93 3.27
C SER A 7 -1.47 -9.21 3.97
N ILE A 8 -0.24 -9.45 3.55
CA ILE A 8 0.94 -8.75 4.05
C ILE A 8 1.82 -8.30 2.89
N THR A 9 2.53 -7.19 3.08
CA THR A 9 3.50 -6.68 2.11
C THR A 9 4.68 -7.63 1.91
N THR A 10 5.15 -7.74 0.67
CA THR A 10 6.30 -8.59 0.32
C THR A 10 7.64 -7.99 0.70
N ASP A 11 7.69 -6.71 1.03
CA ASP A 11 8.91 -5.97 1.35
C ASP A 11 9.13 -5.76 2.87
N TYR A 12 8.50 -6.56 3.72
CA TYR A 12 8.65 -6.45 5.18
C TYR A 12 10.11 -6.49 5.67
N VAL A 13 11.04 -6.96 4.86
CA VAL A 13 12.49 -6.91 5.09
C VAL A 13 13.17 -5.97 4.11
N SER A 14 12.87 -6.10 2.81
CA SER A 14 13.50 -5.32 1.72
C SER A 14 12.58 -5.24 0.52
N SER A 15 12.52 -4.07 -0.09
CA SER A 15 11.78 -3.82 -1.33
C SER A 15 12.51 -4.29 -2.60
N THR A 16 13.72 -4.84 -2.48
CA THR A 16 14.57 -5.29 -3.60
C THR A 16 15.16 -6.66 -3.31
N GLY A 17 15.68 -7.30 -4.34
CA GLY A 17 16.28 -8.63 -4.25
C GLY A 17 15.30 -9.75 -4.64
N SER A 18 15.64 -11.00 -4.30
CA SER A 18 14.79 -12.14 -4.60
C SER A 18 13.56 -12.19 -3.67
N PRO A 19 12.34 -12.29 -4.20
CA PRO A 19 11.13 -12.45 -3.41
C PRO A 19 10.91 -13.88 -2.87
N GLU A 20 11.74 -14.84 -3.23
CA GLU A 20 11.53 -16.27 -2.93
C GLU A 20 11.45 -16.55 -1.43
N GLN A 21 12.42 -16.05 -0.66
CA GLN A 21 12.44 -16.25 0.79
C GLN A 21 11.30 -15.51 1.49
N PRO A 22 11.07 -14.19 1.25
CA PRO A 22 9.94 -13.48 1.85
C PRO A 22 8.60 -14.17 1.58
N VAL A 23 8.28 -14.51 0.33
CA VAL A 23 7.01 -15.14 -0.03
C VAL A 23 6.83 -16.52 0.63
N ARG A 24 7.91 -17.32 0.70
CA ARG A 24 7.89 -18.61 1.39
C ARG A 24 7.58 -18.44 2.88
N LEU A 25 8.28 -17.54 3.57
CA LEU A 25 8.11 -17.30 4.99
C LEU A 25 6.72 -16.72 5.33
N ILE A 26 6.17 -15.86 4.47
CA ILE A 26 4.81 -15.34 4.57
C ILE A 26 3.79 -16.48 4.55
N GLY A 27 3.92 -17.41 3.58
CA GLY A 27 3.05 -18.61 3.49
C GLY A 27 3.21 -19.54 4.70
N GLU A 28 4.44 -19.79 5.15
CA GLU A 28 4.72 -20.59 6.36
C GLU A 28 4.10 -19.97 7.62
N ALA A 29 4.00 -18.65 7.71
CA ALA A 29 3.40 -17.94 8.84
C ALA A 29 1.86 -17.93 8.84
N GLY A 30 1.21 -18.36 7.74
CA GLY A 30 -0.25 -18.49 7.67
C GLY A 30 -0.97 -17.32 6.98
N PHE A 31 -0.26 -16.33 6.45
CA PHE A 31 -0.87 -15.31 5.59
C PHE A 31 -1.37 -15.94 4.29
N THR A 32 -2.55 -15.52 3.84
CA THR A 32 -3.22 -16.10 2.68
C THR A 32 -3.05 -15.28 1.40
N HIS A 33 -2.74 -13.99 1.55
CA HIS A 33 -2.61 -13.04 0.45
C HIS A 33 -1.35 -12.20 0.57
N LEU A 34 -0.93 -11.64 -0.56
CA LEU A 34 0.20 -10.73 -0.68
C LEU A 34 -0.25 -9.36 -1.17
N HIS A 35 0.26 -8.32 -0.55
CA HIS A 35 0.44 -7.01 -1.12
C HIS A 35 1.82 -6.97 -1.78
N TRP A 36 1.88 -6.85 -3.11
CA TRP A 36 3.16 -6.90 -3.82
C TRP A 36 3.82 -5.54 -3.85
N CYS A 37 4.86 -5.36 -3.04
CA CYS A 37 5.63 -4.12 -2.90
C CYS A 37 7.05 -4.20 -3.46
N HIS A 38 7.49 -5.33 -3.98
CA HIS A 38 8.83 -5.45 -4.56
C HIS A 38 9.02 -4.51 -5.73
N HIS A 39 10.15 -3.78 -5.76
CA HIS A 39 10.50 -2.81 -6.79
C HIS A 39 9.45 -1.71 -7.03
N PHE A 40 8.72 -1.27 -5.97
CA PHE A 40 7.77 -0.17 -6.11
C PHE A 40 8.47 1.19 -6.28
N THR A 41 9.69 1.33 -5.78
CA THR A 41 10.51 2.52 -6.01
C THR A 41 11.27 2.40 -7.33
N GLY A 42 11.37 3.50 -8.07
CA GLY A 42 12.11 3.57 -9.33
C GLY A 42 11.32 3.12 -10.57
N ASP A 43 12.03 2.94 -11.67
CA ASP A 43 11.47 2.77 -13.02
C ASP A 43 11.35 1.31 -13.47
N PHE A 44 11.29 0.38 -12.52
CA PHE A 44 11.27 -1.06 -12.80
C PHE A 44 9.94 -1.47 -13.46
N ALA A 45 10.02 -2.18 -14.60
CA ALA A 45 8.88 -2.77 -15.26
C ALA A 45 8.98 -4.30 -15.26
N TYR A 46 7.92 -4.98 -14.82
CA TYR A 46 7.88 -6.45 -14.82
C TYR A 46 7.71 -7.01 -16.22
N MET A 47 8.62 -7.90 -16.61
CA MET A 47 8.55 -8.64 -17.85
C MET A 47 7.64 -9.88 -17.70
N PRO A 48 7.03 -10.39 -18.79
CA PRO A 48 6.16 -11.58 -18.72
C PRO A 48 6.81 -12.80 -18.05
N CYS A 49 8.10 -13.03 -18.27
CA CYS A 49 8.82 -14.13 -17.64
C CYS A 49 8.96 -13.97 -16.09
N GLU A 50 9.05 -12.74 -15.60
CA GLU A 50 9.09 -12.44 -14.17
C GLU A 50 7.71 -12.63 -13.54
N ILE A 51 6.64 -12.18 -14.21
CA ILE A 51 5.26 -12.40 -13.79
C ILE A 51 4.96 -13.91 -13.70
N ASP A 52 5.42 -14.70 -14.67
CA ASP A 52 5.29 -16.16 -14.63
C ASP A 52 6.08 -16.81 -13.50
N ALA A 53 7.27 -16.32 -13.19
CA ALA A 53 8.05 -16.79 -12.04
C ALA A 53 7.35 -16.47 -10.71
N ILE A 54 6.80 -15.26 -10.57
CA ILE A 54 6.02 -14.83 -9.40
C ILE A 54 4.77 -15.71 -9.24
N ARG A 55 4.04 -16.01 -10.31
CA ARG A 55 2.87 -16.90 -10.30
C ARG A 55 3.22 -18.28 -9.74
N ARG A 56 4.32 -18.87 -10.22
CA ARG A 56 4.80 -20.18 -9.72
C ARG A 56 5.21 -20.11 -8.25
N LEU A 57 5.89 -19.04 -7.86
CA LEU A 57 6.32 -18.83 -6.47
C LEU A 57 5.13 -18.74 -5.52
N MET A 58 4.11 -17.96 -5.86
CA MET A 58 2.88 -17.85 -5.07
C MET A 58 2.16 -19.21 -4.96
N ALA A 59 2.01 -19.92 -6.07
CA ALA A 59 1.36 -21.22 -6.10
C ALA A 59 2.10 -22.25 -5.23
N ALA A 60 3.44 -22.26 -5.26
CA ALA A 60 4.28 -23.16 -4.47
C ALA A 60 4.16 -22.92 -2.95
N ASN A 61 3.75 -21.71 -2.54
CA ASN A 61 3.64 -21.30 -1.14
C ASN A 61 2.18 -21.10 -0.67
N ASN A 62 1.20 -21.51 -1.47
CA ASN A 62 -0.25 -21.40 -1.16
C ASN A 62 -0.71 -19.97 -0.80
N VAL A 63 -0.11 -18.96 -1.39
CA VAL A 63 -0.50 -17.56 -1.23
C VAL A 63 -1.07 -17.01 -2.55
N LYS A 64 -1.98 -16.04 -2.45
CA LYS A 64 -2.61 -15.37 -3.59
C LYS A 64 -2.19 -13.91 -3.62
N LEU A 65 -2.21 -13.30 -4.79
CA LEU A 65 -2.07 -11.84 -4.88
C LEU A 65 -3.39 -11.19 -4.46
N LEU A 66 -3.33 -10.18 -3.60
CA LEU A 66 -4.45 -9.26 -3.38
C LEU A 66 -4.32 -8.06 -4.31
N ASP A 67 -3.24 -7.32 -4.19
CA ASP A 67 -3.00 -6.04 -4.84
C ASP A 67 -1.51 -5.79 -5.05
N VAL A 68 -1.18 -4.70 -5.75
CA VAL A 68 0.19 -4.36 -6.13
C VAL A 68 0.44 -2.88 -5.81
N HIS A 69 1.55 -2.59 -5.18
CA HIS A 69 2.02 -1.21 -5.06
C HIS A 69 2.49 -0.70 -6.44
N GLY A 70 1.93 0.41 -6.87
CA GLY A 70 2.35 1.07 -8.10
C GLY A 70 3.70 1.73 -7.96
N SER A 71 4.39 1.93 -9.07
CA SER A 71 5.71 2.54 -9.04
C SER A 71 5.64 4.05 -8.84
N SER A 72 6.49 4.56 -7.98
CA SER A 72 6.70 6.01 -7.82
C SER A 72 7.71 6.59 -8.82
N GLY A 73 8.26 5.82 -9.73
CA GLY A 73 9.17 6.15 -10.83
C GLY A 73 9.97 7.44 -10.74
N GLU A 74 11.26 7.41 -11.03
CA GLU A 74 12.11 8.61 -11.01
C GLU A 74 12.06 9.35 -12.35
N GLU A 75 12.33 8.65 -13.45
CA GLU A 75 12.25 9.18 -14.82
C GLU A 75 10.93 8.81 -15.50
N LYS A 76 10.25 7.73 -15.05
CA LYS A 76 8.92 7.33 -15.51
C LYS A 76 7.87 7.71 -14.48
N CYS A 77 7.67 9.02 -14.33
CA CYS A 77 6.80 9.59 -13.31
C CYS A 77 5.49 10.11 -13.90
N TRP A 78 4.37 9.47 -13.59
CA TRP A 78 3.05 9.77 -14.15
C TRP A 78 2.47 11.14 -13.80
N TRP A 79 3.16 11.92 -12.95
CA TRP A 79 2.85 13.34 -12.69
C TRP A 79 3.97 14.29 -13.09
N SER A 80 4.91 13.86 -13.96
CA SER A 80 5.96 14.75 -14.46
C SER A 80 5.41 15.90 -15.31
N PHE A 81 6.07 17.06 -15.24
CA PHE A 81 5.83 18.16 -16.18
C PHE A 81 6.45 17.90 -17.55
N ASP A 82 7.47 17.05 -17.63
CA ASP A 82 7.98 16.54 -18.90
C ASP A 82 7.01 15.49 -19.45
N GLU A 83 6.47 15.76 -20.65
CA GLU A 83 5.45 14.91 -21.24
C GLU A 83 5.97 13.50 -21.58
N THR A 84 7.25 13.38 -21.97
CA THR A 84 7.85 12.08 -22.28
C THR A 84 7.96 11.23 -21.02
N GLN A 85 8.43 11.82 -19.92
CA GLN A 85 8.49 11.15 -18.62
C GLN A 85 7.09 10.80 -18.09
N ARG A 86 6.12 11.70 -18.25
CA ARG A 86 4.73 11.48 -17.84
C ARG A 86 4.12 10.27 -18.59
N LEU A 87 4.26 10.23 -19.92
CA LEU A 87 3.78 9.12 -20.73
C LEU A 87 4.47 7.80 -20.40
N ALA A 88 5.79 7.82 -20.18
CA ALA A 88 6.54 6.66 -19.72
C ALA A 88 6.05 6.18 -18.32
N GLY A 89 5.69 7.10 -17.45
CA GLY A 89 5.06 6.83 -16.16
C GLY A 89 3.68 6.17 -16.28
N VAL A 90 2.86 6.64 -17.23
CA VAL A 90 1.57 6.01 -17.54
C VAL A 90 1.76 4.54 -18.00
N GLU A 91 2.75 4.26 -18.85
CA GLU A 91 3.07 2.89 -19.26
C GLU A 91 3.58 2.03 -18.09
N LEU A 92 4.31 2.62 -17.13
CA LEU A 92 4.74 1.93 -15.91
C LEU A 92 3.54 1.57 -15.02
N VAL A 93 2.55 2.46 -14.89
CA VAL A 93 1.28 2.14 -14.20
C VAL A 93 0.54 1.01 -14.90
N LYS A 94 0.42 1.04 -16.23
CA LYS A 94 -0.20 -0.04 -17.01
C LYS A 94 0.51 -1.38 -16.81
N ASN A 95 1.84 -1.39 -16.71
CA ASN A 95 2.62 -2.60 -16.43
C ASN A 95 2.21 -3.24 -15.09
N ARG A 96 2.02 -2.44 -14.02
CA ARG A 96 1.53 -2.93 -12.72
C ARG A 96 0.08 -3.43 -12.80
N CYS A 97 -0.76 -2.75 -13.57
CA CYS A 97 -2.15 -3.17 -13.79
C CYS A 97 -2.22 -4.52 -14.52
N LEU A 98 -1.40 -4.72 -15.55
CA LEU A 98 -1.32 -6.02 -16.25
C LEU A 98 -0.77 -7.11 -15.34
N MET A 99 0.26 -6.84 -14.55
CA MET A 99 0.77 -7.77 -13.57
C MET A 99 -0.33 -8.19 -12.58
N LEU A 100 -1.07 -7.23 -12.00
CA LEU A 100 -2.19 -7.53 -11.09
C LEU A 100 -3.22 -8.45 -11.75
N LYS A 101 -3.64 -8.11 -12.97
CA LYS A 101 -4.62 -8.87 -13.75
C LYS A 101 -4.12 -10.29 -14.06
N GLU A 102 -2.90 -10.43 -14.57
CA GLU A 102 -2.32 -11.71 -14.96
C GLU A 102 -2.09 -12.65 -13.76
N LEU A 103 -1.79 -12.10 -12.60
CA LEU A 103 -1.65 -12.85 -11.36
C LEU A 103 -2.99 -13.12 -10.65
N GLY A 104 -4.10 -12.60 -11.17
CA GLY A 104 -5.45 -12.84 -10.65
C GLY A 104 -5.76 -12.09 -9.36
N GLY A 105 -5.06 -10.98 -9.09
CA GLY A 105 -5.31 -10.13 -7.92
C GLY A 105 -6.67 -9.42 -8.04
N PRO A 106 -7.58 -9.55 -7.06
CA PRO A 106 -8.90 -8.91 -7.10
C PRO A 106 -8.89 -7.44 -6.65
N GLY A 107 -7.77 -6.99 -6.09
CA GLY A 107 -7.61 -5.65 -5.49
C GLY A 107 -7.36 -4.53 -6.49
N HIS A 108 -6.46 -3.64 -6.13
CA HIS A 108 -6.13 -2.42 -6.87
C HIS A 108 -4.63 -2.33 -7.12
N VAL A 109 -4.23 -1.46 -8.04
CA VAL A 109 -2.86 -0.92 -8.05
C VAL A 109 -2.88 0.32 -7.17
N ILE A 110 -2.10 0.29 -6.08
CA ILE A 110 -2.02 1.38 -5.11
C ILE A 110 -1.03 2.42 -5.61
N MET A 111 -1.43 3.68 -5.64
CA MET A 111 -0.62 4.75 -6.20
C MET A 111 -0.49 5.91 -5.22
N HIS A 112 0.74 6.31 -4.94
CA HIS A 112 0.98 7.62 -4.35
C HIS A 112 0.64 8.72 -5.36
N ILE A 113 0.19 9.87 -4.85
CA ILE A 113 -0.05 11.08 -5.62
C ILE A 113 0.50 12.31 -4.88
N PRO A 114 0.76 13.42 -5.59
CA PRO A 114 1.09 14.68 -4.94
C PRO A 114 -0.01 15.11 -3.98
N ALA A 115 0.32 15.25 -2.70
CA ALA A 115 -0.62 15.60 -1.64
C ALA A 115 -0.39 17.03 -1.14
N CYS A 116 -1.47 17.77 -0.86
CA CYS A 116 -1.43 19.00 -0.08
C CYS A 116 -1.43 18.63 1.40
N THR A 117 -0.58 19.28 2.19
CA THR A 117 -0.48 18.97 3.63
C THR A 117 -0.67 20.22 4.47
N VAL A 118 -1.14 20.06 5.70
CA VAL A 118 -1.37 21.17 6.64
C VAL A 118 -0.08 21.83 7.12
N THR A 119 1.05 21.16 6.98
CA THR A 119 2.35 21.64 7.45
C THR A 119 3.20 22.32 6.37
N ARG A 120 2.78 22.24 5.10
CA ARG A 120 3.47 22.91 3.99
C ARG A 120 3.02 24.36 3.85
N SER A 121 3.91 25.19 3.27
CA SER A 121 3.54 26.54 2.84
C SER A 121 2.48 26.50 1.73
N ASP A 122 1.77 27.62 1.54
CA ASP A 122 0.81 27.76 0.44
C ASP A 122 1.49 27.60 -0.93
N GLU A 123 2.71 28.14 -1.10
CA GLU A 123 3.49 27.99 -2.34
C GLU A 123 3.84 26.52 -2.64
N ASP A 124 4.23 25.77 -1.62
CA ASP A 124 4.54 24.35 -1.77
C ASP A 124 3.28 23.53 -2.07
N ASN A 125 2.16 23.84 -1.43
CA ASN A 125 0.87 23.22 -1.73
C ASN A 125 0.40 23.57 -3.15
N ASP A 126 0.60 24.80 -3.63
CA ASP A 126 0.30 25.16 -5.02
C ASP A 126 1.16 24.39 -6.02
N ARG A 127 2.41 24.09 -5.69
CA ARG A 127 3.25 23.21 -6.50
C ARG A 127 2.68 21.77 -6.53
N GLN A 128 2.21 21.24 -5.40
CA GLN A 128 1.56 19.93 -5.36
C GLN A 128 0.28 19.91 -6.21
N ARG A 129 -0.55 20.95 -6.17
CA ARG A 129 -1.74 21.06 -7.04
C ARG A 129 -1.37 21.06 -8.53
N LYS A 130 -0.27 21.70 -8.92
CA LYS A 130 0.22 21.68 -10.30
C LYS A 130 0.69 20.28 -10.71
N HIS A 131 1.41 19.55 -9.84
CA HIS A 131 1.75 18.16 -10.07
C HIS A 131 0.51 17.27 -10.14
N PHE A 132 -0.46 17.50 -9.25
CA PHE A 132 -1.72 16.77 -9.28
C PHE A 132 -2.52 17.00 -10.58
N ALA A 133 -2.44 18.17 -11.18
CA ALA A 133 -3.01 18.39 -12.51
C ALA A 133 -2.42 17.48 -13.59
N GLN A 134 -1.13 17.11 -13.47
CA GLN A 134 -0.53 16.08 -14.35
C GLN A 134 -1.05 14.67 -14.03
N VAL A 135 -1.31 14.35 -12.74
CA VAL A 135 -1.99 13.08 -12.36
C VAL A 135 -3.36 13.01 -13.04
N LEU A 136 -4.16 14.09 -12.98
CA LEU A 136 -5.47 14.12 -13.63
C LEU A 136 -5.36 13.89 -15.15
N LYS A 137 -4.38 14.51 -15.80
CA LYS A 137 -4.09 14.30 -17.21
C LYS A 137 -3.74 12.82 -17.50
N SER A 138 -2.95 12.21 -16.65
CA SER A 138 -2.59 10.78 -16.77
C SER A 138 -3.77 9.86 -16.49
N LEU A 139 -4.63 10.18 -15.53
CA LEU A 139 -5.86 9.43 -15.26
C LEU A 139 -6.87 9.56 -16.40
N ASP A 140 -6.99 10.73 -17.04
CA ASP A 140 -7.87 10.90 -18.21
C ASP A 140 -7.47 9.95 -19.37
N GLU A 141 -6.17 9.65 -19.51
CA GLU A 141 -5.67 8.66 -20.48
C GLU A 141 -5.82 7.21 -19.97
N LEU A 142 -5.65 6.98 -18.68
CA LEU A 142 -5.67 5.64 -18.08
C LEU A 142 -7.10 5.11 -17.91
N VAL A 143 -8.06 5.94 -17.51
CA VAL A 143 -9.41 5.48 -17.11
C VAL A 143 -10.10 4.68 -18.20
N PRO A 144 -10.15 5.09 -19.48
CA PRO A 144 -10.77 4.28 -20.53
C PRO A 144 -10.08 2.92 -20.73
N TRP A 145 -8.75 2.88 -20.52
CA TRP A 145 -7.98 1.66 -20.59
C TRP A 145 -8.23 0.76 -19.39
N LEU A 146 -8.28 1.32 -18.16
CA LEU A 146 -8.59 0.60 -16.94
C LEU A 146 -9.98 -0.05 -16.99
N GLU A 147 -10.98 0.68 -17.49
CA GLU A 147 -12.34 0.14 -17.69
C GLU A 147 -12.34 -1.04 -18.66
N LYS A 148 -11.64 -0.92 -19.79
CA LYS A 148 -11.49 -2.00 -20.77
C LYS A 148 -10.81 -3.22 -20.21
N GLU A 149 -9.74 -3.05 -19.44
CA GLU A 149 -8.96 -4.15 -18.87
C GLU A 149 -9.60 -4.73 -17.58
N GLY A 150 -10.58 -4.04 -16.99
CA GLY A 150 -11.23 -4.44 -15.74
C GLY A 150 -10.31 -4.33 -14.51
N VAL A 151 -9.38 -3.36 -14.51
CA VAL A 151 -8.43 -3.12 -13.44
C VAL A 151 -8.73 -1.78 -12.76
N ARG A 152 -8.38 -1.67 -11.48
CA ARG A 152 -8.66 -0.50 -10.64
C ARG A 152 -7.40 0.07 -10.03
N ILE A 153 -7.41 1.38 -9.78
CA ILE A 153 -6.37 2.12 -9.06
C ILE A 153 -6.94 2.60 -7.73
N ALA A 154 -6.15 2.56 -6.67
CA ALA A 154 -6.44 3.20 -5.40
C ALA A 154 -5.38 4.25 -5.07
N LEU A 155 -5.82 5.48 -4.78
CA LEU A 155 -4.94 6.59 -4.42
C LEU A 155 -4.72 6.57 -2.92
N GLU A 156 -3.46 6.58 -2.48
CA GLU A 156 -3.09 6.43 -1.09
C GLU A 156 -2.94 7.78 -0.39
N ASN A 157 -3.44 7.87 0.85
CA ASN A 157 -3.19 9.02 1.71
C ASN A 157 -1.75 9.01 2.23
N THR A 158 -1.17 10.19 2.34
CA THR A 158 0.12 10.41 3.00
C THR A 158 -0.06 11.11 4.36
N PHE A 159 1.00 11.21 5.16
CA PHE A 159 0.91 11.88 6.45
C PHE A 159 0.64 13.39 6.30
N ASN A 160 -0.19 13.94 7.19
CA ASN A 160 -0.69 15.33 7.16
C ASN A 160 -1.44 15.71 5.88
N ASP A 161 -1.87 14.76 5.10
CA ASP A 161 -2.63 14.98 3.87
C ASP A 161 -4.01 15.59 4.20
N THR A 162 -4.35 16.65 3.50
CA THR A 162 -5.67 17.28 3.56
C THR A 162 -6.74 16.52 2.79
N TRP A 163 -6.35 15.49 2.03
CA TRP A 163 -7.16 14.74 1.07
C TRP A 163 -7.75 15.58 -0.07
N GLU A 164 -7.32 16.82 -0.22
CA GLU A 164 -7.80 17.70 -1.30
C GLU A 164 -7.66 17.05 -2.68
N THR A 165 -6.49 16.44 -2.95
CA THR A 165 -6.18 15.80 -4.22
C THR A 165 -6.88 14.46 -4.36
N ILE A 166 -6.97 13.66 -3.29
CA ILE A 166 -7.72 12.40 -3.27
C ILE A 166 -9.20 12.69 -3.56
N GLU A 167 -9.83 13.58 -2.80
CA GLU A 167 -11.26 13.90 -2.96
C GLU A 167 -11.57 14.46 -4.34
N ALA A 168 -10.69 15.30 -4.91
CA ALA A 168 -10.86 15.81 -6.27
C ALA A 168 -10.85 14.69 -7.32
N ALA A 169 -9.95 13.69 -7.18
CA ALA A 169 -9.93 12.52 -8.05
C ALA A 169 -11.19 11.65 -7.88
N LEU A 170 -11.61 11.41 -6.63
CA LEU A 170 -12.80 10.61 -6.34
C LEU A 170 -14.09 11.25 -6.88
N LEU A 171 -14.16 12.57 -6.94
CA LEU A 171 -15.28 13.30 -7.56
C LEU A 171 -15.26 13.21 -9.08
N ARG A 172 -14.07 13.20 -9.69
CA ARG A 172 -13.91 13.22 -11.15
C ARG A 172 -14.10 11.85 -11.79
N TYR A 173 -13.64 10.76 -11.14
CA TYR A 173 -13.60 9.43 -11.73
C TYR A 173 -14.55 8.44 -11.04
N PRO A 174 -15.11 7.47 -11.82
CA PRO A 174 -16.04 6.51 -11.28
C PRO A 174 -15.38 5.51 -10.33
N ALA A 175 -16.13 5.02 -9.35
CA ALA A 175 -15.69 4.01 -8.37
C ALA A 175 -15.32 2.66 -9.00
N SER A 176 -15.77 2.42 -10.23
CA SER A 176 -15.41 1.21 -10.99
C SER A 176 -13.93 1.13 -11.34
N VAL A 177 -13.20 2.26 -11.33
CA VAL A 177 -11.77 2.31 -11.73
C VAL A 177 -10.88 3.08 -10.75
N VAL A 178 -11.37 4.13 -10.08
CA VAL A 178 -10.56 4.93 -9.16
C VAL A 178 -11.19 4.93 -7.78
N ASN A 179 -10.46 4.48 -6.78
CA ASN A 179 -10.82 4.47 -5.38
C ASN A 179 -9.68 5.07 -4.55
N PHE A 180 -9.72 4.94 -3.23
CA PHE A 180 -8.59 5.28 -2.39
C PHE A 180 -8.12 4.09 -1.57
N CYS A 181 -6.84 4.09 -1.22
CA CYS A 181 -6.21 3.23 -0.22
C CYS A 181 -6.06 4.03 1.07
N TYR A 182 -6.46 3.46 2.18
CA TYR A 182 -6.19 4.05 3.49
C TYR A 182 -4.99 3.41 4.13
N ASP A 183 -3.92 4.20 4.27
CA ASP A 183 -2.80 3.87 5.14
C ASP A 183 -3.07 4.40 6.55
N SER A 184 -3.12 3.48 7.52
CA SER A 184 -3.47 3.79 8.90
C SER A 184 -2.33 4.46 9.66
N GLY A 185 -1.09 4.14 9.32
CA GLY A 185 0.09 4.79 9.89
C GLY A 185 0.23 6.23 9.39
N HIS A 186 0.11 6.46 8.08
CA HIS A 186 0.08 7.82 7.52
C HIS A 186 -1.06 8.64 8.14
N GLY A 187 -2.24 8.03 8.31
CA GLY A 187 -3.39 8.68 8.94
C GLY A 187 -3.23 8.96 10.43
N ASN A 188 -2.26 8.33 11.09
CA ASN A 188 -1.97 8.50 12.52
C ASN A 188 -0.82 9.49 12.80
N VAL A 189 0.08 9.74 11.83
CA VAL A 189 1.19 10.69 11.99
C VAL A 189 0.66 12.11 12.03
N LEU A 190 0.80 12.77 13.16
CA LEU A 190 0.35 14.15 13.35
C LEU A 190 1.34 15.18 12.79
N ALA A 191 2.65 14.96 12.92
CA ALA A 191 3.76 15.78 12.42
C ALA A 191 3.48 17.30 12.41
N GLY A 192 2.92 17.82 13.52
CA GLY A 192 2.56 19.24 13.65
C GLY A 192 1.11 19.58 13.32
N SER A 193 0.26 18.60 13.01
CA SER A 193 -1.20 18.72 12.93
C SER A 193 -1.84 18.24 14.22
N ASP A 194 -2.94 18.87 14.63
CA ASP A 194 -3.75 18.41 15.77
C ASP A 194 -4.82 17.37 15.35
N GLU A 195 -4.94 17.09 14.06
CA GLU A 195 -6.00 16.26 13.52
C GLU A 195 -5.46 14.99 12.84
N LYS A 196 -5.95 13.83 13.28
CA LYS A 196 -5.75 12.55 12.61
C LYS A 196 -6.72 12.40 11.43
N GLN A 197 -6.38 11.53 10.47
CA GLN A 197 -7.16 11.39 9.23
C GLN A 197 -8.38 10.45 9.33
N LEU A 198 -8.67 9.84 10.49
CA LEU A 198 -9.87 8.99 10.66
C LEU A 198 -11.19 9.66 10.26
N PRO A 199 -11.44 10.97 10.53
CA PRO A 199 -12.65 11.65 10.04
C PRO A 199 -12.73 11.70 8.52
N LEU A 200 -11.59 11.84 7.81
CA LEU A 200 -11.53 11.84 6.35
C LEU A 200 -11.80 10.43 5.79
N LEU A 201 -11.25 9.40 6.41
CA LEU A 201 -11.59 8.01 6.10
C LEU A 201 -13.09 7.76 6.26
N LYS A 202 -13.68 8.16 7.39
CA LYS A 202 -15.12 7.99 7.67
C LYS A 202 -15.99 8.70 6.64
N LYS A 203 -15.63 9.92 6.25
CA LYS A 203 -16.34 10.70 5.22
C LYS A 203 -16.35 9.96 3.87
N ASN A 204 -15.22 9.38 3.48
CA ASN A 204 -15.01 8.79 2.15
C ASN A 204 -15.16 7.26 2.12
N ARG A 205 -15.57 6.60 3.21
CA ARG A 205 -15.57 5.14 3.39
C ARG A 205 -16.26 4.34 2.29
N ASN A 206 -17.23 4.94 1.58
CA ASN A 206 -17.91 4.30 0.45
C ASN A 206 -17.06 4.21 -0.83
N ARG A 207 -15.86 4.80 -0.82
CA ARG A 207 -14.88 4.74 -1.91
C ARG A 207 -13.59 4.03 -1.46
N LEU A 208 -13.60 3.39 -0.27
CA LEU A 208 -12.46 2.61 0.22
C LEU A 208 -12.27 1.36 -0.65
N GLY A 209 -11.15 1.29 -1.35
CA GLY A 209 -10.81 0.22 -2.27
C GLY A 209 -9.66 -0.65 -1.82
N ALA A 210 -8.75 -0.11 -1.01
CA ALA A 210 -7.58 -0.81 -0.49
C ALA A 210 -7.23 -0.35 0.92
N LEU A 211 -6.41 -1.13 1.61
CA LEU A 211 -5.92 -0.87 2.96
C LEU A 211 -4.43 -1.11 3.04
N HIS A 212 -3.69 -0.17 3.64
CA HIS A 212 -2.35 -0.35 4.16
C HIS A 212 -2.40 -0.20 5.68
N LEU A 213 -2.61 -1.32 6.36
CA LEU A 213 -2.75 -1.34 7.82
C LEU A 213 -1.37 -1.47 8.47
N ASN A 214 -1.00 -0.48 9.25
CA ASN A 214 0.22 -0.46 10.05
C ASN A 214 0.05 0.48 11.25
N ASP A 215 0.97 0.42 12.19
CA ASP A 215 0.98 1.21 13.40
C ASP A 215 2.24 2.08 13.50
N ASN A 216 2.18 3.11 14.33
CA ASN A 216 3.33 3.96 14.65
C ASN A 216 3.10 4.75 15.95
N ASP A 217 4.09 5.56 16.33
CA ASP A 217 4.07 6.38 17.55
C ASP A 217 3.27 7.68 17.43
N GLY A 218 2.64 7.94 16.26
CA GLY A 218 1.95 9.19 15.94
C GLY A 218 2.86 10.34 15.49
N VAL A 219 4.18 10.09 15.40
CA VAL A 219 5.19 11.09 15.01
C VAL A 219 5.98 10.64 13.79
N HIS A 220 6.39 9.37 13.77
CA HIS A 220 7.22 8.79 12.72
C HIS A 220 6.45 7.75 11.94
N ASP A 221 6.75 7.66 10.66
CA ASP A 221 6.23 6.62 9.78
C ASP A 221 7.01 5.31 9.99
N LEU A 222 6.51 4.46 10.90
CA LEU A 222 7.23 3.29 11.39
C LEU A 222 6.81 1.98 10.76
N HIS A 223 5.66 1.90 10.11
CA HIS A 223 5.10 0.68 9.53
C HIS A 223 5.17 -0.53 10.49
N GLN A 224 4.83 -0.33 11.75
CA GLN A 224 4.83 -1.38 12.77
C GLN A 224 3.59 -2.28 12.66
N PRO A 225 3.67 -3.56 13.09
CA PRO A 225 2.49 -4.40 13.25
C PRO A 225 1.41 -3.76 14.15
N PRO A 226 0.14 -4.14 13.98
CA PRO A 226 -0.96 -3.63 14.79
C PRO A 226 -0.70 -3.72 16.30
N PHE A 227 -1.18 -2.73 17.05
CA PHE A 227 -1.06 -2.63 18.51
C PHE A 227 0.36 -2.45 19.06
N MET A 228 1.30 -2.01 18.22
CA MET A 228 2.65 -1.63 18.68
C MET A 228 2.79 -0.12 18.92
N GLY A 229 1.86 0.68 18.43
CA GLY A 229 1.88 2.14 18.49
C GLY A 229 0.60 2.75 19.04
N THR A 230 0.16 3.83 18.42
CA THR A 230 -0.92 4.71 18.90
C THR A 230 -2.12 4.83 17.98
N VAL A 231 -2.23 3.99 16.94
CA VAL A 231 -3.40 3.94 16.06
C VAL A 231 -4.63 3.53 16.87
N ASP A 232 -5.74 4.22 16.67
CA ASP A 232 -7.02 3.85 17.28
C ASP A 232 -7.66 2.69 16.47
N TRP A 233 -7.22 1.48 16.79
CA TRP A 233 -7.65 0.25 16.12
C TRP A 233 -9.14 -0.02 16.26
N GLN A 234 -9.78 0.43 17.36
CA GLN A 234 -11.22 0.24 17.53
C GLN A 234 -12.02 1.17 16.58
N ALA A 235 -11.67 2.46 16.57
CA ALA A 235 -12.31 3.40 15.66
C ALA A 235 -12.08 3.02 14.18
N LEU A 236 -10.88 2.54 13.85
CA LEU A 236 -10.54 2.06 12.51
C LEU A 236 -11.39 0.83 12.12
N ALA A 237 -11.50 -0.17 13.02
CA ALA A 237 -12.32 -1.36 12.78
C ALA A 237 -13.79 -0.99 12.52
N ASP A 238 -14.36 -0.09 13.33
CA ASP A 238 -15.76 0.36 13.18
C ASP A 238 -15.99 1.05 11.82
N ILE A 239 -15.02 1.86 11.36
CA ILE A 239 -15.13 2.53 10.06
C ILE A 239 -14.99 1.54 8.91
N ILE A 240 -14.03 0.61 8.96
CA ILE A 240 -13.84 -0.42 7.92
C ILE A 240 -15.10 -1.27 7.80
N LYS A 241 -15.66 -1.72 8.91
CA LYS A 241 -16.91 -2.50 8.95
C LYS A 241 -18.10 -1.77 8.29
N ASP A 242 -18.19 -0.45 8.46
CA ASP A 242 -19.22 0.41 7.87
C ASP A 242 -18.85 0.93 6.45
N SER A 243 -17.73 0.49 5.89
CA SER A 243 -17.24 0.92 4.58
C SER A 243 -17.77 0.05 3.43
N SER A 244 -17.36 0.38 2.20
CA SER A 244 -17.60 -0.46 1.02
C SER A 244 -16.55 -1.58 0.85
N TYR A 245 -15.49 -1.61 1.65
CA TYR A 245 -14.41 -2.59 1.54
C TYR A 245 -14.88 -4.00 1.90
N ARG A 246 -14.54 -4.98 1.08
CA ARG A 246 -14.90 -6.41 1.26
C ARG A 246 -13.75 -7.35 0.89
N GLY A 247 -12.52 -6.87 0.90
CA GLY A 247 -11.33 -7.66 0.61
C GLY A 247 -10.64 -8.22 1.86
N PRO A 248 -9.56 -9.00 1.67
CA PRO A 248 -8.64 -9.36 2.74
C PRO A 248 -8.09 -8.11 3.44
N LEU A 249 -7.92 -8.16 4.76
CA LEU A 249 -7.23 -7.08 5.47
C LEU A 249 -5.75 -7.08 5.08
N SER A 250 -5.28 -5.95 4.54
CA SER A 250 -3.93 -5.84 3.98
C SER A 250 -3.03 -5.01 4.89
N TYR A 251 -1.88 -5.56 5.24
CA TYR A 251 -0.93 -4.99 6.18
C TYR A 251 0.36 -4.61 5.48
N GLU A 252 0.67 -3.33 5.48
CA GLU A 252 1.94 -2.79 5.01
C GLU A 252 2.87 -2.54 6.21
N ILE A 253 3.51 -3.59 6.68
CA ILE A 253 4.30 -3.61 7.92
C ILE A 253 5.73 -4.05 7.67
N THR A 254 6.67 -3.43 8.39
CA THR A 254 8.09 -3.74 8.28
C THR A 254 8.66 -4.34 9.57
N MET A 255 9.64 -5.22 9.40
CA MET A 255 10.42 -5.75 10.52
C MET A 255 11.37 -4.70 11.11
N ARG A 256 11.79 -3.69 10.33
CA ARG A 256 12.88 -2.75 10.66
C ARG A 256 12.73 -2.00 11.99
N THR A 257 11.51 -1.66 12.36
CA THR A 257 11.18 -0.85 13.52
C THR A 257 10.65 -1.68 14.69
N THR A 258 10.99 -2.96 14.72
CA THR A 258 10.51 -3.92 15.71
C THR A 258 11.67 -4.55 16.49
N PRO A 259 11.40 -5.16 17.67
CA PRO A 259 12.41 -5.88 18.45
C PRO A 259 13.03 -7.10 17.74
N PHE A 260 12.45 -7.54 16.65
CA PHE A 260 12.95 -8.69 15.87
C PHE A 260 14.10 -8.33 14.94
N THR A 261 14.34 -7.04 14.70
CA THR A 261 15.41 -6.57 13.81
C THR A 261 16.78 -6.94 14.36
N PHE A 262 17.56 -7.66 13.57
CA PHE A 262 18.95 -7.86 13.87
C PHE A 262 19.74 -6.58 13.61
N ILE A 263 20.39 -6.08 14.67
CA ILE A 263 21.32 -4.95 14.62
C ILE A 263 22.72 -5.52 14.63
N ASP A 264 23.48 -5.23 13.59
CA ASP A 264 24.88 -5.61 13.49
C ASP A 264 25.69 -4.93 14.62
N PRO A 265 26.36 -5.70 15.50
CA PRO A 265 27.08 -5.15 16.64
C PRO A 265 28.29 -4.27 16.26
N GLU A 266 28.85 -4.43 15.05
CA GLU A 266 29.99 -3.64 14.60
C GLU A 266 29.56 -2.29 14.03
N THR A 267 28.49 -2.30 13.22
CA THR A 267 28.00 -1.10 12.53
C THR A 267 26.91 -0.35 13.28
N GLN A 268 26.28 -0.97 14.29
CA GLN A 268 25.10 -0.47 15.02
C GLN A 268 23.93 -0.13 14.09
N LYS A 269 23.84 -0.80 12.94
CA LYS A 269 22.78 -0.64 11.93
C LYS A 269 22.08 -1.97 11.65
N PRO A 270 20.87 -1.95 11.09
CA PRO A 270 20.23 -3.16 10.61
C PRO A 270 21.14 -3.88 9.60
N GLY A 271 21.51 -5.13 9.92
CA GLY A 271 22.24 -6.02 9.04
C GLY A 271 21.30 -6.96 8.26
N PRO A 272 21.87 -7.93 7.51
CA PRO A 272 21.08 -9.00 6.90
C PRO A 272 20.26 -9.73 7.96
N GLN A 273 18.94 -9.82 7.76
CA GLN A 273 18.02 -10.35 8.77
C GLN A 273 18.06 -11.88 8.79
N PRO A 274 18.41 -12.53 9.91
CA PRO A 274 18.41 -13.98 10.02
C PRO A 274 16.99 -14.56 9.79
N GLU A 275 16.90 -15.71 9.14
CA GLU A 275 15.60 -16.36 8.88
C GLU A 275 14.81 -16.64 10.17
N ALA A 276 15.49 -17.01 11.26
CA ALA A 276 14.85 -17.23 12.55
C ALA A 276 14.14 -15.95 13.09
N ASN A 277 14.77 -14.77 12.92
CA ASN A 277 14.18 -13.50 13.31
C ASN A 277 12.98 -13.14 12.42
N GLN A 278 13.08 -13.39 11.11
CA GLN A 278 11.98 -13.16 10.17
C GLN A 278 10.78 -14.06 10.53
N LYS A 279 11.00 -15.34 10.83
CA LYS A 279 9.94 -16.27 11.29
C LYS A 279 9.28 -15.79 12.59
N ALA A 280 10.07 -15.36 13.56
CA ALA A 280 9.54 -14.83 14.82
C ALA A 280 8.72 -13.56 14.60
N TYR A 281 9.21 -12.65 13.76
CA TYR A 281 8.47 -11.44 13.38
C TYR A 281 7.14 -11.75 12.70
N LEU A 282 7.15 -12.63 11.69
CA LEU A 282 5.93 -12.96 10.94
C LEU A 282 4.90 -13.69 11.80
N ALA A 283 5.34 -14.51 12.77
CA ALA A 283 4.44 -15.15 13.72
C ALA A 283 3.75 -14.13 14.64
N ASP A 284 4.50 -13.19 15.25
CA ASP A 284 3.95 -12.09 16.06
C ASP A 284 3.03 -11.17 15.24
N ALA A 285 3.46 -10.81 14.02
CA ALA A 285 2.67 -9.99 13.10
C ALA A 285 1.34 -10.69 12.76
N HIS A 286 1.35 -11.97 12.41
CA HIS A 286 0.14 -12.73 12.09
C HIS A 286 -0.85 -12.75 13.25
N GLU A 287 -0.38 -13.02 14.49
CA GLU A 287 -1.25 -13.00 15.69
C GLU A 287 -1.92 -11.63 15.88
N ARG A 288 -1.17 -10.53 15.72
CA ARG A 288 -1.70 -9.16 15.81
C ARG A 288 -2.71 -8.85 14.70
N CYS A 289 -2.41 -9.27 13.47
CA CYS A 289 -3.32 -9.13 12.34
C CYS A 289 -4.62 -9.90 12.55
N GLU A 290 -4.55 -11.12 13.06
CA GLU A 290 -5.76 -11.89 13.43
C GLU A 290 -6.57 -11.22 14.55
N ARG A 291 -5.89 -10.63 15.53
CA ARG A 291 -6.57 -9.87 16.60
C ARG A 291 -7.37 -8.71 16.01
N PHE A 292 -6.79 -7.95 15.10
CA PHE A 292 -7.51 -6.86 14.44
C PHE A 292 -8.65 -7.37 13.57
N ALA A 293 -8.43 -8.41 12.82
CA ALA A 293 -9.48 -9.03 11.99
C ALA A 293 -10.70 -9.46 12.82
N LYS A 294 -10.49 -9.99 14.03
CA LYS A 294 -11.59 -10.31 14.96
C LYS A 294 -12.37 -9.06 15.43
N MET A 295 -11.72 -7.89 15.52
CA MET A 295 -12.39 -6.62 15.84
C MET A 295 -13.25 -6.13 14.67
N VAL A 296 -12.75 -6.27 13.44
CA VAL A 296 -13.51 -5.93 12.23
C VAL A 296 -14.68 -6.89 12.01
N GLY A 297 -14.51 -8.17 12.32
CA GLY A 297 -15.49 -9.21 12.06
C GLY A 297 -15.48 -9.70 10.60
N GLU A 298 -16.57 -10.34 10.16
CA GLU A 298 -16.73 -10.77 8.77
C GLU A 298 -17.04 -9.56 7.87
N LEU A 299 -16.29 -9.42 6.78
CA LEU A 299 -16.45 -8.37 5.76
C LEU A 299 -17.25 -8.87 4.55
#